data_b04c7a409250785c37f45b0235cffc1d
#
_entry.id   b04c7a409250785c37f45b0235cffc1d
#
_cell.length_a   1.000
_cell.length_b   1.000
_cell.length_c   1.000
_cell.angle_alpha   90.00
_cell.angle_beta   90.00
_cell.angle_gamma   90.00
#
_symmetry.space_group_name_H-M   'P 1'
#
loop_
_entity.id
_entity.type
_entity.pdbx_description
1 polymer ?
#
loop_
_entity_poly.entity_id
_entity_poly.type
_entity_poly.pdbx_seq_one_letter_code
_entity_poly.pdbx_strand_id
1 'polypeptide(L)'
;MSDEDLIPGSLDLDFSRSPTVYSFLRSNAFVRGIMGPVGSGKSYACCAEIMLRAIQQKASPRDGIKYSRFVIVRNSYPELRTTTIKTWQELFPENVWGQMRWSPPISHHIKLPTRGKAAGIDCEVIFLALDQPKDVRKLLSLELTGAWVNEARELPKAVIDGLTHRVGRYPTKRDGGATWRGVWMDTNPMDDDHWWYNLSEKDKQTGKYAWKFYKQPGGVLEVPVADLPEMPEANGYIQSAGKWWYVNPDAENLNNLPAGYYDQMLGGKNLDWIRCYAQGRFTYVQEGKPVWSEYDDHLMSGDVAFDPSLPVHVGLDFGLTPAAIFGQRHFDGQWRVLHELVMFDIGLERFGQMLIGDLQSRFPNVEWMIWGDPAGMKRDEIYEVTAFDYLKTLGLQARPTASNEWKVRREAGAAPMMRLVRGKPGLIVHSACKQLRKSLAGGYHFKRVAVGAGYERFKDMPNKNMSSHCGDAYGYLMLGGGEHRSLTRGGYTARDGGKVHVANSDFDVFT
;
A
#
# COMPACT_ATOMS: atom_id res chain seq x y z
N MET A 1 27.06 33.01 -20.85
CA MET A 1 27.74 32.98 -19.58
C MET A 1 28.87 31.99 -19.74
N SER A 2 30.12 32.45 -19.56
CA SER A 2 31.31 31.61 -19.68
C SER A 2 31.36 30.64 -18.48
N ASP A 3 31.92 29.45 -18.68
CA ASP A 3 32.09 28.40 -17.64
C ASP A 3 32.91 28.85 -16.41
N GLU A 4 33.45 30.09 -16.42
CA GLU A 4 34.25 30.67 -15.33
C GLU A 4 33.40 31.30 -14.19
N ASP A 5 32.09 31.51 -14.38
CA ASP A 5 31.25 32.19 -13.39
C ASP A 5 30.47 31.21 -12.45
N LEU A 6 30.61 29.90 -12.63
CA LEU A 6 30.01 28.93 -11.72
C LEU A 6 30.84 28.88 -10.41
N ILE A 7 30.32 29.51 -9.39
CA ILE A 7 30.84 29.36 -8.01
C ILE A 7 30.81 27.89 -7.65
N PRO A 8 31.93 27.25 -7.28
CA PRO A 8 31.91 25.87 -6.80
C PRO A 8 30.89 25.75 -5.66
N GLY A 9 29.85 24.94 -5.86
CA GLY A 9 28.73 24.81 -4.93
C GLY A 9 27.50 25.68 -5.23
N SER A 10 27.40 26.32 -6.42
CA SER A 10 26.12 26.90 -6.86
C SER A 10 25.16 25.77 -7.27
N LEU A 11 23.92 25.84 -6.80
CA LEU A 11 22.84 24.94 -7.19
C LEU A 11 21.85 25.74 -8.02
N ASP A 12 21.78 25.45 -9.32
CA ASP A 12 20.79 26.07 -10.20
C ASP A 12 19.60 25.11 -10.36
N LEU A 13 18.47 25.47 -9.74
CA LEU A 13 17.25 24.66 -9.72
C LEU A 13 16.09 25.51 -10.21
N ASP A 14 15.55 25.16 -11.36
CA ASP A 14 14.37 25.79 -11.93
C ASP A 14 13.12 24.92 -11.76
N PHE A 15 12.22 25.35 -10.87
CA PHE A 15 10.89 24.73 -10.67
C PHE A 15 9.76 25.60 -11.25
N SER A 16 10.05 26.57 -12.11
CA SER A 16 9.05 27.49 -12.68
C SER A 16 7.95 26.78 -13.46
N ARG A 17 8.28 25.63 -14.09
CA ARG A 17 7.35 24.78 -14.85
C ARG A 17 6.73 23.66 -14.02
N SER A 18 6.92 23.66 -12.70
CA SER A 18 6.40 22.66 -11.77
C SER A 18 5.63 23.38 -10.65
N PRO A 19 4.42 23.90 -10.92
CA PRO A 19 3.68 24.74 -9.98
C PRO A 19 3.33 24.03 -8.67
N THR A 20 3.10 22.71 -8.68
CA THR A 20 2.86 21.94 -7.47
C THR A 20 4.12 21.85 -6.62
N VAL A 21 5.28 21.55 -7.24
CA VAL A 21 6.59 21.55 -6.56
C VAL A 21 6.90 22.92 -6.00
N TYR A 22 6.70 23.99 -6.79
CA TYR A 22 6.92 25.35 -6.35
C TYR A 22 6.07 25.72 -5.12
N SER A 23 4.79 25.37 -5.15
CA SER A 23 3.88 25.59 -4.03
C SER A 23 4.27 24.78 -2.79
N PHE A 24 4.73 23.56 -2.97
CA PHE A 24 5.24 22.68 -1.91
C PHE A 24 6.48 23.28 -1.24
N LEU A 25 7.49 23.73 -2.01
CA LEU A 25 8.73 24.32 -1.49
C LEU A 25 8.48 25.64 -0.74
N ARG A 26 7.53 26.44 -1.16
CA ARG A 26 7.15 27.70 -0.47
C ARG A 26 6.33 27.50 0.78
N SER A 27 5.82 26.30 1.01
CA SER A 27 4.99 26.02 2.17
C SER A 27 5.81 25.98 3.47
N ASN A 28 5.30 26.65 4.50
CA ASN A 28 5.82 26.59 5.87
C ASN A 28 5.00 25.68 6.79
N ALA A 29 4.12 24.82 6.23
CA ALA A 29 3.37 23.86 7.01
C ALA A 29 4.34 22.93 7.78
N PHE A 30 3.98 22.63 9.03
CA PHE A 30 4.80 21.80 9.91
C PHE A 30 4.99 20.39 9.38
N VAL A 31 3.92 19.79 8.84
CA VAL A 31 3.98 18.54 8.08
C VAL A 31 3.36 18.77 6.71
N ARG A 32 4.09 18.36 5.67
CA ARG A 32 3.60 18.42 4.30
C ARG A 32 4.08 17.24 3.47
N GLY A 33 3.29 16.87 2.49
CA GLY A 33 3.62 15.81 1.57
C GLY A 33 3.32 16.17 0.12
N ILE A 34 4.13 15.67 -0.80
CA ILE A 34 3.91 15.77 -2.24
C ILE A 34 3.76 14.37 -2.84
N MET A 35 2.71 14.18 -3.61
CA MET A 35 2.41 12.93 -4.31
C MET A 35 2.27 13.18 -5.81
N GLY A 36 2.81 12.29 -6.61
CA GLY A 36 2.72 12.40 -8.07
C GLY A 36 3.25 11.16 -8.79
N PRO A 37 3.20 11.14 -10.12
CA PRO A 37 3.69 10.05 -10.94
C PRO A 37 5.22 9.90 -10.85
N VAL A 38 5.73 8.80 -11.37
CA VAL A 38 7.17 8.61 -11.55
C VAL A 38 7.71 9.65 -12.53
N GLY A 39 8.92 10.14 -12.31
CA GLY A 39 9.54 11.16 -13.17
C GLY A 39 9.12 12.61 -12.89
N SER A 40 8.20 12.86 -11.97
CA SER A 40 7.66 14.22 -11.72
C SER A 40 8.54 15.15 -10.87
N GLY A 41 9.81 14.79 -10.57
CA GLY A 41 10.77 15.65 -9.88
C GLY A 41 10.62 15.75 -8.36
N LYS A 42 9.73 14.99 -7.73
CA LYS A 42 9.43 15.04 -6.27
C LYS A 42 10.67 14.93 -5.39
N SER A 43 11.46 13.88 -5.60
CA SER A 43 12.63 13.59 -4.75
C SER A 43 13.73 14.64 -4.92
N TYR A 44 13.90 15.19 -6.15
CA TYR A 44 14.79 16.32 -6.41
C TYR A 44 14.37 17.57 -5.62
N ALA A 45 13.07 17.88 -5.63
CA ALA A 45 12.52 18.99 -4.85
C ALA A 45 12.74 18.79 -3.34
N CYS A 46 12.55 17.57 -2.85
CA CYS A 46 12.77 17.25 -1.44
C CYS A 46 14.25 17.35 -1.02
N CYS A 47 15.19 16.99 -1.91
CA CYS A 47 16.62 17.23 -1.69
C CYS A 47 16.93 18.73 -1.65
N ALA A 48 16.42 19.51 -2.61
CA ALA A 48 16.60 20.94 -2.66
C ALA A 48 16.08 21.67 -1.41
N GLU A 49 14.95 21.21 -0.88
CA GLU A 49 14.35 21.74 0.35
C GLU A 49 15.30 21.73 1.54
N ILE A 50 16.17 20.71 1.67
CA ILE A 50 17.17 20.63 2.73
C ILE A 50 18.08 21.87 2.70
N MET A 51 18.65 22.16 1.53
CA MET A 51 19.55 23.29 1.39
C MET A 51 18.83 24.64 1.50
N LEU A 52 17.63 24.76 0.94
CA LEU A 52 16.80 25.96 1.10
C LEU A 52 16.53 26.26 2.57
N ARG A 53 16.20 25.25 3.37
CA ARG A 53 15.98 25.42 4.82
C ARG A 53 17.27 25.67 5.58
N ALA A 54 18.40 25.09 5.18
CA ALA A 54 19.71 25.39 5.76
C ALA A 54 20.10 26.85 5.52
N ILE A 55 19.89 27.38 4.31
CA ILE A 55 20.14 28.77 3.95
C ILE A 55 19.25 29.74 4.76
N GLN A 56 18.01 29.36 5.03
CA GLN A 56 17.04 30.19 5.77
C GLN A 56 17.25 30.19 7.29
N GLN A 57 18.13 29.34 7.84
CA GLN A 57 18.44 29.39 9.27
C GLN A 57 19.09 30.73 9.64
N LYS A 58 18.79 31.23 10.82
CA LYS A 58 19.53 32.38 11.40
C LYS A 58 20.94 31.96 11.74
N ALA A 59 21.86 32.87 11.52
CA ALA A 59 23.24 32.67 11.93
C ALA A 59 23.34 32.62 13.46
N SER A 60 24.20 31.76 13.95
CA SER A 60 24.53 31.65 15.39
C SER A 60 25.13 32.98 15.88
N PRO A 61 24.68 33.49 17.03
CA PRO A 61 25.26 34.71 17.63
C PRO A 61 26.70 34.52 18.10
N ARG A 62 27.21 33.29 18.15
CA ARG A 62 28.58 33.00 18.62
C ARG A 62 29.62 33.17 17.53
N ASP A 63 29.31 32.75 16.31
CA ASP A 63 30.31 32.62 15.23
C ASP A 63 29.80 33.03 13.86
N GLY A 64 28.51 33.39 13.75
CA GLY A 64 27.91 33.80 12.49
C GLY A 64 27.61 32.67 11.52
N ILE A 65 27.67 31.39 11.95
CA ILE A 65 27.41 30.22 11.12
C ILE A 65 25.95 29.80 11.25
N LYS A 66 25.36 29.38 10.13
CA LYS A 66 24.00 28.82 10.07
C LYS A 66 24.05 27.31 10.27
N TYR A 67 23.68 26.85 11.45
CA TYR A 67 23.67 25.44 11.81
C TYR A 67 22.34 24.78 11.48
N SER A 68 22.38 23.60 10.87
CA SER A 68 21.19 22.77 10.62
C SER A 68 21.54 21.30 10.62
N ARG A 69 20.58 20.46 10.99
CA ARG A 69 20.69 19.00 10.95
C ARG A 69 19.38 18.41 10.44
N PHE A 70 19.47 17.63 9.38
CA PHE A 70 18.34 16.97 8.76
C PHE A 70 18.49 15.45 8.79
N VAL A 71 17.38 14.73 8.74
CA VAL A 71 17.37 13.31 8.50
C VAL A 71 16.59 13.01 7.24
N ILE A 72 17.11 12.13 6.41
CA ILE A 72 16.43 11.52 5.27
C ILE A 72 16.08 10.09 5.66
N VAL A 73 14.79 9.77 5.62
CA VAL A 73 14.26 8.47 6.05
C VAL A 73 13.73 7.70 4.85
N ARG A 74 14.10 6.44 4.78
CA ARG A 74 13.59 5.45 3.81
C ARG A 74 13.23 4.14 4.55
N ASN A 75 12.45 3.25 3.92
CA ASN A 75 12.06 1.98 4.53
C ASN A 75 13.23 1.01 4.73
N SER A 76 14.17 0.91 3.77
CA SER A 76 15.30 -0.03 3.87
C SER A 76 16.64 0.57 3.45
N TYR A 77 17.75 0.05 4.01
CA TYR A 77 19.10 0.47 3.63
C TYR A 77 19.47 0.18 2.15
N PRO A 78 19.11 -0.96 1.56
CA PRO A 78 19.35 -1.19 0.15
C PRO A 78 18.72 -0.11 -0.74
N GLU A 79 17.45 0.23 -0.52
CA GLU A 79 16.76 1.25 -1.28
C GLU A 79 17.29 2.65 -0.98
N LEU A 80 17.58 2.96 0.28
CA LEU A 80 18.21 4.21 0.66
C LEU A 80 19.51 4.44 -0.12
N ARG A 81 20.36 3.42 -0.23
CA ARG A 81 21.65 3.51 -0.95
C ARG A 81 21.52 3.53 -2.47
N THR A 82 20.60 2.74 -3.00
CA THR A 82 20.50 2.54 -4.47
C THR A 82 19.67 3.61 -5.17
N THR A 83 18.82 4.33 -4.45
CA THR A 83 17.95 5.37 -4.99
C THR A 83 18.16 6.72 -4.33
N THR A 84 17.78 6.87 -3.06
CA THR A 84 17.72 8.17 -2.38
C THR A 84 19.10 8.85 -2.26
N ILE A 85 20.13 8.11 -1.85
CA ILE A 85 21.49 8.65 -1.75
C ILE A 85 22.06 8.99 -3.13
N LYS A 86 21.73 8.22 -4.17
CA LYS A 86 22.14 8.56 -5.55
C LYS A 86 21.56 9.90 -5.99
N THR A 87 20.25 10.09 -5.82
CA THR A 87 19.58 11.37 -6.14
C THR A 87 20.19 12.52 -5.32
N TRP A 88 20.51 12.28 -4.05
CA TRP A 88 21.20 13.26 -3.21
C TRP A 88 22.58 13.62 -3.77
N GLN A 89 23.39 12.63 -4.18
CA GLN A 89 24.73 12.85 -4.72
C GLN A 89 24.75 13.49 -6.11
N GLU A 90 23.69 13.34 -6.90
CA GLU A 90 23.52 14.08 -8.16
C GLU A 90 23.43 15.57 -7.91
N LEU A 91 22.75 16.01 -6.84
CA LEU A 91 22.63 17.41 -6.44
C LEU A 91 23.81 17.90 -5.60
N PHE A 92 24.32 17.02 -4.73
CA PHE A 92 25.36 17.35 -3.76
C PHE A 92 26.55 16.37 -3.86
N PRO A 93 27.29 16.39 -4.98
CA PRO A 93 28.43 15.49 -5.16
C PRO A 93 29.56 15.76 -4.17
N GLU A 94 30.21 14.70 -3.69
CA GLU A 94 31.21 14.74 -2.62
C GLU A 94 32.43 15.63 -2.96
N ASN A 95 32.83 15.69 -4.22
CA ASN A 95 33.96 16.50 -4.69
C ASN A 95 33.71 18.00 -4.61
N VAL A 96 32.44 18.42 -4.48
CA VAL A 96 32.01 19.83 -4.40
C VAL A 96 31.50 20.20 -3.00
N TRP A 97 30.67 19.30 -2.40
CA TRP A 97 29.93 19.60 -1.19
C TRP A 97 30.52 18.97 0.08
N GLY A 98 31.62 18.21 -0.04
CA GLY A 98 32.29 17.55 1.07
C GLY A 98 32.08 16.03 1.09
N GLN A 99 32.94 15.33 1.81
CA GLN A 99 32.95 13.89 1.87
C GLN A 99 31.79 13.31 2.69
N MET A 100 31.15 12.25 2.20
CA MET A 100 30.16 11.48 2.94
C MET A 100 30.85 10.49 3.90
N ARG A 101 30.22 10.32 5.07
CA ARG A 101 30.54 9.22 5.97
C ARG A 101 29.66 8.01 5.61
N TRP A 102 30.27 6.96 5.10
CA TRP A 102 29.57 5.75 4.63
C TRP A 102 29.30 4.72 5.72
N SER A 103 29.98 4.81 6.88
CA SER A 103 29.69 3.96 8.05
C SER A 103 28.37 4.40 8.70
N PRO A 104 27.51 3.45 9.15
CA PRO A 104 26.23 3.79 9.81
C PRO A 104 26.41 4.60 11.11
N PRO A 105 25.57 5.61 11.33
CA PRO A 105 24.64 6.16 10.38
C PRO A 105 25.35 6.89 9.25
N ILE A 106 24.94 6.60 7.99
CA ILE A 106 25.48 7.30 6.83
C ILE A 106 25.11 8.77 6.96
N SER A 107 26.05 9.67 6.71
CA SER A 107 25.81 11.10 6.80
C SER A 107 26.66 11.91 5.80
N HIS A 108 26.14 13.08 5.42
CA HIS A 108 26.85 14.08 4.63
C HIS A 108 26.90 15.36 5.44
N HIS A 109 28.13 15.90 5.65
CA HIS A 109 28.33 17.12 6.39
C HIS A 109 28.81 18.23 5.44
N ILE A 110 27.90 19.10 5.05
CA ILE A 110 28.15 20.21 4.13
C ILE A 110 28.57 21.44 4.90
N LYS A 111 29.75 21.97 4.61
CA LYS A 111 30.31 23.18 5.21
C LYS A 111 30.63 24.21 4.14
N LEU A 112 29.89 25.30 4.16
CA LEU A 112 30.16 26.44 3.27
C LEU A 112 30.74 27.59 4.09
N PRO A 113 31.90 28.14 3.68
CA PRO A 113 32.55 29.23 4.42
C PRO A 113 31.74 30.51 4.31
N THR A 114 31.93 31.41 5.27
CA THR A 114 31.46 32.80 5.19
C THR A 114 32.08 33.51 4.03
N ARG A 115 31.30 34.21 3.19
CA ARG A 115 31.78 34.98 2.05
C ARG A 115 31.15 36.36 2.07
N GLY A 116 31.98 37.39 2.30
CA GLY A 116 31.52 38.77 2.40
C GLY A 116 30.42 38.93 3.49
N LYS A 117 29.23 39.35 3.09
CA LYS A 117 28.08 39.49 4.01
C LYS A 117 27.26 38.17 4.20
N ALA A 118 27.54 37.14 3.42
CA ALA A 118 26.84 35.88 3.51
C ALA A 118 27.41 35.01 4.64
N ALA A 119 26.56 34.64 5.60
CA ALA A 119 26.92 33.76 6.69
C ALA A 119 27.31 32.37 6.17
N GLY A 120 28.29 31.75 6.80
CA GLY A 120 28.65 30.36 6.52
C GLY A 120 27.51 29.38 6.88
N ILE A 121 27.54 28.18 6.31
CA ILE A 121 26.55 27.12 6.54
C ILE A 121 27.27 25.89 7.05
N ASP A 122 26.73 25.29 8.10
CA ASP A 122 27.11 23.98 8.63
C ASP A 122 25.85 23.12 8.69
N CYS A 123 25.72 22.25 7.70
CA CYS A 123 24.53 21.41 7.50
C CYS A 123 24.90 19.93 7.54
N GLU A 124 24.40 19.23 8.54
CA GLU A 124 24.52 17.78 8.65
C GLU A 124 23.26 17.09 8.13
N VAL A 125 23.41 16.13 7.22
CA VAL A 125 22.32 15.32 6.67
C VAL A 125 22.59 13.85 7.01
N ILE A 126 21.67 13.25 7.78
CA ILE A 126 21.76 11.86 8.24
C ILE A 126 20.82 11.02 7.38
N PHE A 127 21.31 9.86 6.90
CA PHE A 127 20.52 8.91 6.12
C PHE A 127 20.15 7.73 7.01
N LEU A 128 18.86 7.45 7.17
CA LEU A 128 18.36 6.46 8.10
C LEU A 128 17.29 5.56 7.47
N ALA A 129 17.49 4.24 7.57
CA ALA A 129 16.46 3.27 7.21
C ALA A 129 15.67 2.84 8.44
N LEU A 130 14.34 2.71 8.27
CA LEU A 130 13.39 2.36 9.33
C LEU A 130 12.45 1.25 8.84
N ASP A 131 12.96 0.03 8.83
CA ASP A 131 12.30 -1.15 8.25
C ASP A 131 11.14 -1.67 9.12
N GLN A 132 11.15 -1.35 10.43
CA GLN A 132 10.21 -1.92 11.38
C GLN A 132 9.72 -0.88 12.39
N PRO A 133 8.51 -1.03 12.97
CA PRO A 133 7.99 -0.10 13.99
C PRO A 133 8.93 0.10 15.18
N LYS A 134 9.71 -0.94 15.57
CA LYS A 134 10.73 -0.83 16.63
C LYS A 134 11.84 0.17 16.29
N ASP A 135 12.08 0.43 15.00
CA ASP A 135 13.13 1.36 14.55
C ASP A 135 12.77 2.83 14.84
N VAL A 136 11.51 3.12 15.15
CA VAL A 136 11.10 4.44 15.68
C VAL A 136 11.96 4.83 16.88
N ARG A 137 12.44 3.87 17.69
CA ARG A 137 13.35 4.13 18.80
C ARG A 137 14.67 4.78 18.36
N LYS A 138 15.16 4.50 17.14
CA LYS A 138 16.37 5.13 16.59
C LYS A 138 16.17 6.65 16.41
N LEU A 139 14.93 7.07 16.14
CA LEU A 139 14.58 8.49 16.02
C LEU A 139 14.59 9.21 17.36
N LEU A 140 14.33 8.50 18.46
CA LEU A 140 14.10 9.11 19.79
C LEU A 140 15.34 9.82 20.36
N SER A 141 16.53 9.52 19.89
CA SER A 141 17.78 10.16 20.29
C SER A 141 18.21 11.32 19.40
N LEU A 142 17.53 11.56 18.27
CA LEU A 142 17.93 12.57 17.31
C LEU A 142 17.43 13.96 17.72
N GLU A 143 18.27 14.96 17.47
CA GLU A 143 17.94 16.37 17.55
C GLU A 143 18.07 16.97 16.15
N LEU A 144 16.98 17.39 15.55
CA LEU A 144 16.88 17.76 14.15
C LEU A 144 16.33 19.17 13.96
N THR A 145 16.72 19.81 12.86
CA THR A 145 16.06 20.99 12.31
C THR A 145 14.78 20.56 11.57
N GLY A 146 14.89 19.58 10.69
CA GLY A 146 13.81 19.05 9.89
C GLY A 146 14.06 17.60 9.45
N ALA A 147 13.05 16.99 8.82
CA ALA A 147 13.12 15.61 8.34
C ALA A 147 12.44 15.46 6.98
N TRP A 148 13.08 14.71 6.08
CA TRP A 148 12.50 14.26 4.84
C TRP A 148 12.22 12.75 4.88
N VAL A 149 11.01 12.36 4.52
CA VAL A 149 10.59 10.96 4.39
C VAL A 149 10.36 10.65 2.93
N ASN A 150 11.28 9.89 2.35
CA ASN A 150 11.23 9.50 0.96
C ASN A 150 10.40 8.22 0.80
N GLU A 151 9.49 8.19 -0.20
CA GLU A 151 8.50 7.14 -0.41
C GLU A 151 7.67 6.83 0.85
N ALA A 152 7.01 7.85 1.36
CA ALA A 152 6.28 7.78 2.64
C ALA A 152 5.21 6.69 2.69
N ARG A 153 4.69 6.24 1.52
CA ARG A 153 3.74 5.12 1.43
C ARG A 153 4.31 3.79 1.94
N GLU A 154 5.64 3.65 1.98
CA GLU A 154 6.31 2.42 2.42
C GLU A 154 6.53 2.38 3.93
N LEU A 155 6.22 3.46 4.63
CA LEU A 155 6.47 3.63 6.05
C LEU A 155 5.17 3.76 6.87
N PRO A 156 5.11 3.16 8.06
CA PRO A 156 3.96 3.33 8.95
C PRO A 156 3.87 4.78 9.44
N LYS A 157 2.64 5.27 9.65
CA LYS A 157 2.38 6.63 10.17
C LYS A 157 3.12 6.95 11.46
N ALA A 158 3.33 5.95 12.32
CA ALA A 158 4.06 6.10 13.59
C ALA A 158 5.49 6.64 13.41
N VAL A 159 6.13 6.39 12.26
CA VAL A 159 7.45 6.98 11.92
C VAL A 159 7.32 8.49 11.76
N ILE A 160 6.30 8.93 11.02
CA ILE A 160 6.06 10.36 10.78
C ILE A 160 5.73 11.06 12.10
N ASP A 161 4.86 10.45 12.92
CA ASP A 161 4.51 10.97 14.24
C ASP A 161 5.77 11.07 15.14
N GLY A 162 6.64 10.06 15.12
CA GLY A 162 7.92 10.07 15.83
C GLY A 162 8.83 11.24 15.41
N LEU A 163 8.93 11.51 14.11
CA LEU A 163 9.72 12.62 13.57
C LEU A 163 9.19 13.99 14.00
N THR A 164 7.88 14.18 14.09
CA THR A 164 7.29 15.45 14.50
C THR A 164 7.74 15.89 15.90
N HIS A 165 8.11 14.93 16.76
CA HIS A 165 8.63 15.22 18.11
C HIS A 165 10.13 15.51 18.14
N ARG A 166 10.86 15.34 17.04
CA ARG A 166 12.31 15.48 16.97
C ARG A 166 12.78 16.71 16.22
N VAL A 167 11.97 17.22 15.31
CA VAL A 167 12.27 18.42 14.55
C VAL A 167 12.16 19.70 15.38
N GLY A 168 13.01 20.66 15.10
CA GLY A 168 13.09 21.95 15.81
C GLY A 168 13.93 21.92 17.10
N ARG A 169 14.66 20.82 17.35
CA ARG A 169 15.56 20.69 18.51
C ARG A 169 17.01 21.08 18.21
N TYR A 170 17.36 21.16 16.94
CA TYR A 170 18.68 21.61 16.48
C TYR A 170 18.52 22.79 15.52
N PRO A 171 19.37 23.81 15.54
CA PRO A 171 20.44 24.04 16.52
C PRO A 171 19.92 24.39 17.90
N THR A 172 20.81 24.36 18.89
CA THR A 172 20.46 24.70 20.28
C THR A 172 20.09 26.18 20.40
N LYS A 173 19.40 26.57 21.47
CA LYS A 173 19.09 27.99 21.74
C LYS A 173 20.36 28.86 21.81
N ARG A 174 21.49 28.30 22.25
CA ARG A 174 22.80 28.95 22.30
C ARG A 174 23.32 29.35 20.92
N ASP A 175 22.95 28.55 19.91
CA ASP A 175 23.31 28.75 18.51
C ASP A 175 22.20 29.45 17.70
N GLY A 176 21.29 30.14 18.39
CA GLY A 176 20.18 30.88 17.81
C GLY A 176 18.86 30.11 17.73
N GLY A 177 18.85 28.81 17.98
CA GLY A 177 17.67 27.95 17.87
C GLY A 177 17.24 27.68 16.44
N ALA A 178 16.34 26.72 16.24
CA ALA A 178 15.78 26.44 14.91
C ALA A 178 14.86 27.58 14.45
N THR A 179 15.20 28.22 13.34
CA THR A 179 14.37 29.27 12.74
C THR A 179 13.13 28.70 12.07
N TRP A 180 13.26 27.53 11.49
CA TRP A 180 12.21 26.75 10.88
C TRP A 180 12.31 25.29 11.36
N ARG A 181 11.17 24.61 11.39
CA ARG A 181 11.08 23.17 11.71
C ARG A 181 9.95 22.53 10.93
N GLY A 182 10.10 21.29 10.52
CA GLY A 182 9.04 20.56 9.85
C GLY A 182 9.46 19.20 9.33
N VAL A 183 8.45 18.45 8.93
CA VAL A 183 8.59 17.16 8.25
C VAL A 183 7.98 17.29 6.86
N TRP A 184 8.72 16.88 5.84
CA TRP A 184 8.19 16.81 4.48
C TRP A 184 8.38 15.41 3.92
N MET A 185 7.52 15.06 2.98
CA MET A 185 7.42 13.71 2.46
C MET A 185 7.17 13.75 0.97
N ASP A 186 7.72 12.78 0.24
CA ASP A 186 7.33 12.50 -1.13
C ASP A 186 6.88 11.06 -1.27
N THR A 187 6.01 10.80 -2.26
CA THR A 187 5.52 9.46 -2.53
C THR A 187 4.88 9.35 -3.91
N ASN A 188 4.81 8.14 -4.43
CA ASN A 188 3.87 7.78 -5.48
C ASN A 188 2.50 7.45 -4.87
N PRO A 189 1.42 7.43 -5.65
CA PRO A 189 0.10 7.02 -5.15
C PRO A 189 0.10 5.62 -4.53
N MET A 190 -0.85 5.39 -3.66
CA MET A 190 -1.09 4.15 -2.94
C MET A 190 -2.58 3.79 -3.03
N ASP A 191 -2.98 2.76 -2.30
CA ASP A 191 -4.39 2.39 -2.17
C ASP A 191 -5.19 3.34 -1.26
N ASP A 192 -6.50 3.20 -1.27
CA ASP A 192 -7.44 4.04 -0.54
C ASP A 192 -7.63 3.66 0.95
N ASP A 193 -6.91 2.64 1.43
CA ASP A 193 -6.86 2.26 2.84
C ASP A 193 -5.64 2.83 3.56
N HIS A 194 -4.69 3.35 2.81
CA HIS A 194 -3.43 3.83 3.35
C HIS A 194 -3.64 5.07 4.23
N TRP A 195 -2.83 5.23 5.29
CA TRP A 195 -2.90 6.38 6.20
C TRP A 195 -2.77 7.73 5.49
N TRP A 196 -1.96 7.81 4.41
CA TRP A 196 -1.81 9.02 3.60
C TRP A 196 -3.13 9.40 2.92
N TYR A 197 -3.77 8.42 2.24
CA TYR A 197 -5.06 8.64 1.59
C TYR A 197 -6.13 9.09 2.59
N ASN A 198 -6.18 8.45 3.75
CA ASN A 198 -7.12 8.83 4.80
C ASN A 198 -6.93 10.30 5.21
N LEU A 199 -5.68 10.75 5.45
CA LEU A 199 -5.40 12.14 5.85
C LEU A 199 -5.53 13.16 4.71
N SER A 200 -5.26 12.78 3.45
CA SER A 200 -5.30 13.70 2.32
C SER A 200 -6.68 13.82 1.68
N GLU A 201 -7.50 12.76 1.71
CA GLU A 201 -8.76 12.69 0.98
C GLU A 201 -9.99 12.52 1.89
N LYS A 202 -9.96 11.62 2.87
CA LYS A 202 -11.12 11.32 3.73
C LYS A 202 -11.22 12.27 4.92
N ASP A 203 -10.17 12.30 5.76
CA ASP A 203 -10.15 13.01 7.03
C ASP A 203 -9.34 14.31 6.92
N LYS A 204 -9.63 15.12 5.89
CA LYS A 204 -8.91 16.36 5.63
C LYS A 204 -8.93 17.27 6.84
N GLN A 205 -7.77 17.43 7.45
CA GLN A 205 -7.62 18.35 8.56
C GLN A 205 -7.74 19.80 8.08
N THR A 206 -8.34 20.63 8.89
CA THR A 206 -8.47 22.07 8.66
C THR A 206 -7.78 22.86 9.76
N GLY A 207 -7.41 24.11 9.46
CA GLY A 207 -6.81 25.01 10.43
C GLY A 207 -5.29 25.18 10.30
N LYS A 208 -4.73 25.99 11.19
CA LYS A 208 -3.33 26.45 11.15
C LYS A 208 -2.30 25.32 11.23
N TYR A 209 -2.63 24.23 11.92
CA TYR A 209 -1.70 23.12 12.16
C TYR A 209 -2.02 21.88 11.34
N ALA A 210 -2.93 21.99 10.36
CA ALA A 210 -3.26 20.90 9.45
C ALA A 210 -2.06 20.47 8.62
N TRP A 211 -1.93 19.17 8.40
CA TRP A 211 -0.97 18.66 7.43
C TRP A 211 -1.40 19.08 6.03
N LYS A 212 -0.43 19.46 5.18
CA LYS A 212 -0.71 19.87 3.81
C LYS A 212 -0.23 18.83 2.83
N PHE A 213 -1.13 18.43 1.93
CA PHE A 213 -0.84 17.46 0.87
C PHE A 213 -0.95 18.14 -0.48
N TYR A 214 0.04 17.91 -1.32
CA TYR A 214 0.16 18.43 -2.67
C TYR A 214 0.11 17.26 -3.64
N LYS A 215 -0.75 17.34 -4.64
CA LYS A 215 -0.90 16.32 -5.67
C LYS A 215 -0.52 16.89 -7.01
N GLN A 216 0.50 16.31 -7.63
CA GLN A 216 0.94 16.69 -8.97
C GLN A 216 -0.02 16.15 -10.04
N PRO A 217 -0.14 16.80 -11.19
CA PRO A 217 -0.80 16.26 -12.37
C PRO A 217 -0.21 14.89 -12.75
N GLY A 218 -1.04 14.03 -13.32
CA GLY A 218 -0.58 12.75 -13.88
C GLY A 218 0.35 12.96 -15.06
N GLY A 219 1.26 12.03 -15.31
CA GLY A 219 2.13 12.03 -16.48
C GLY A 219 1.39 11.68 -17.76
N VAL A 220 0.30 10.91 -17.65
CA VAL A 220 -0.55 10.50 -18.79
C VAL A 220 -2.03 10.68 -18.47
N LEU A 221 -2.84 10.86 -19.51
CA LEU A 221 -4.31 10.92 -19.49
C LEU A 221 -4.87 9.69 -20.16
N GLU A 222 -5.90 9.07 -19.58
CA GLU A 222 -6.71 8.02 -20.22
C GLU A 222 -7.67 8.68 -21.21
N VAL A 223 -7.70 8.23 -22.45
CA VAL A 223 -8.52 8.79 -23.52
C VAL A 223 -9.60 7.79 -23.92
N PRO A 224 -10.89 8.16 -23.85
CA PRO A 224 -11.98 7.33 -24.33
C PRO A 224 -11.84 7.05 -25.83
N VAL A 225 -12.23 5.85 -26.28
CA VAL A 225 -12.17 5.47 -27.70
C VAL A 225 -12.96 6.44 -28.59
N ALA A 226 -14.06 7.00 -28.08
CA ALA A 226 -14.89 7.96 -28.80
C ALA A 226 -14.20 9.30 -29.08
N ASP A 227 -13.16 9.63 -28.33
CA ASP A 227 -12.43 10.91 -28.42
C ASP A 227 -11.11 10.77 -29.20
N LEU A 228 -10.84 9.59 -29.78
CA LEU A 228 -9.62 9.33 -30.54
C LEU A 228 -9.68 9.95 -31.96
N PRO A 229 -8.56 10.51 -32.45
CA PRO A 229 -8.44 10.93 -33.85
C PRO A 229 -8.38 9.73 -34.78
N GLU A 230 -8.53 9.96 -36.09
CA GLU A 230 -8.51 8.91 -37.16
C GLU A 230 -7.23 8.06 -37.12
N MET A 231 -6.09 8.63 -36.76
CA MET A 231 -4.79 7.94 -36.69
C MET A 231 -4.18 8.17 -35.29
N PRO A 232 -4.65 7.46 -34.25
CA PRO A 232 -4.25 7.79 -32.85
C PRO A 232 -2.74 7.71 -32.66
N GLU A 233 -2.08 6.64 -33.10
CA GLU A 233 -0.64 6.44 -32.89
C GLU A 233 0.19 7.51 -33.61
N ALA A 234 -0.18 7.91 -34.78
CA ALA A 234 0.49 8.99 -35.54
C ALA A 234 0.33 10.36 -34.88
N ASN A 235 -0.70 10.53 -34.03
CA ASN A 235 -0.96 11.73 -33.24
C ASN A 235 -0.44 11.63 -31.81
N GLY A 236 0.46 10.68 -31.52
CA GLY A 236 1.11 10.55 -30.21
C GLY A 236 0.26 9.89 -29.12
N TYR A 237 -0.83 9.20 -29.49
CA TYR A 237 -1.59 8.39 -28.56
C TYR A 237 -0.98 7.00 -28.42
N ILE A 238 -1.00 6.45 -27.24
CA ILE A 238 -0.32 5.20 -26.88
C ILE A 238 -1.37 4.18 -26.46
N GLN A 239 -1.38 3.00 -27.10
CA GLN A 239 -2.23 1.90 -26.68
C GLN A 239 -1.49 1.01 -25.70
N SER A 240 -2.01 0.86 -24.50
CA SER A 240 -1.46 -0.03 -23.46
C SER A 240 -2.53 -0.48 -22.48
N ALA A 241 -2.43 -1.72 -21.97
CA ALA A 241 -3.37 -2.33 -21.02
C ALA A 241 -4.85 -2.23 -21.46
N GLY A 242 -5.12 -2.38 -22.77
CA GLY A 242 -6.47 -2.30 -23.33
C GLY A 242 -7.09 -0.90 -23.36
N LYS A 243 -6.29 0.14 -23.09
CA LYS A 243 -6.72 1.54 -23.05
C LYS A 243 -5.83 2.40 -23.92
N TRP A 244 -6.33 3.61 -24.25
CA TRP A 244 -5.56 4.63 -24.93
C TRP A 244 -5.12 5.72 -23.96
N TRP A 245 -3.90 6.19 -24.15
CA TRP A 245 -3.22 7.16 -23.29
C TRP A 245 -2.63 8.27 -24.12
N TYR A 246 -2.56 9.44 -23.53
CA TYR A 246 -1.87 10.60 -24.09
C TYR A 246 -0.97 11.22 -23.02
N VAL A 247 0.23 11.65 -23.39
CA VAL A 247 1.11 12.35 -22.44
C VAL A 247 0.43 13.63 -21.97
N ASN A 248 0.27 13.79 -20.70
CA ASN A 248 -0.41 14.96 -20.14
C ASN A 248 0.45 16.22 -20.34
N PRO A 249 -0.03 17.23 -21.10
CA PRO A 249 0.73 18.45 -21.31
C PRO A 249 0.98 19.27 -20.02
N ASP A 250 0.13 19.05 -18.99
CA ASP A 250 0.26 19.69 -17.68
C ASP A 250 1.17 18.89 -16.73
N ALA A 251 1.74 17.76 -17.17
CA ALA A 251 2.65 16.98 -16.34
C ALA A 251 3.90 17.78 -15.99
N GLU A 252 4.24 17.80 -14.72
CA GLU A 252 5.41 18.52 -14.23
C GLU A 252 6.70 17.77 -14.58
N ASN A 253 7.80 18.51 -14.75
CA ASN A 253 9.16 17.98 -15.02
C ASN A 253 9.38 17.32 -16.40
N LEU A 254 8.45 17.44 -17.35
CA LEU A 254 8.60 16.82 -18.69
C LEU A 254 9.90 17.22 -19.41
N ASN A 255 10.35 18.47 -19.23
CA ASN A 255 11.55 18.98 -19.89
C ASN A 255 12.86 18.31 -19.42
N ASN A 256 12.85 17.70 -18.26
CA ASN A 256 14.01 17.01 -17.67
C ASN A 256 13.95 15.50 -17.87
N LEU A 257 12.90 14.99 -18.53
CA LEU A 257 12.77 13.59 -18.87
C LEU A 257 13.26 13.32 -20.30
N PRO A 258 13.80 12.13 -20.56
CA PRO A 258 14.12 11.72 -21.95
C PRO A 258 12.89 11.77 -22.84
N ALA A 259 13.07 12.06 -24.13
CA ALA A 259 12.01 12.04 -25.11
C ALA A 259 11.35 10.63 -25.13
N GLY A 260 10.02 10.59 -25.17
CA GLY A 260 9.26 9.34 -25.14
C GLY A 260 9.30 8.59 -23.79
N TYR A 261 9.65 9.25 -22.72
CA TYR A 261 9.75 8.62 -21.38
C TYR A 261 8.48 7.88 -20.97
N TYR A 262 7.32 8.54 -21.02
CA TYR A 262 6.05 7.91 -20.69
C TYR A 262 5.62 6.87 -21.73
N ASP A 263 5.89 7.09 -23.00
CA ASP A 263 5.58 6.15 -24.08
C ASP A 263 6.25 4.79 -23.84
N GLN A 264 7.54 4.82 -23.57
CA GLN A 264 8.33 3.62 -23.27
C GLN A 264 7.91 2.97 -21.94
N MET A 265 7.58 3.79 -20.95
CA MET A 265 7.21 3.33 -19.61
C MET A 265 5.88 2.56 -19.59
N LEU A 266 4.92 2.88 -20.47
CA LEU A 266 3.61 2.22 -20.53
C LEU A 266 3.68 0.80 -21.14
N GLY A 267 4.72 0.49 -21.90
CA GLY A 267 4.88 -0.80 -22.57
C GLY A 267 4.89 -1.99 -21.60
N GLY A 268 4.01 -2.98 -21.84
CA GLY A 268 3.95 -4.22 -21.05
C GLY A 268 3.49 -4.07 -19.60
N LYS A 269 2.91 -2.92 -19.23
CA LYS A 269 2.38 -2.69 -17.87
C LYS A 269 0.89 -3.01 -17.80
N ASN A 270 0.43 -3.44 -16.62
CA ASN A 270 -1.00 -3.60 -16.37
C ASN A 270 -1.66 -2.25 -16.07
N LEU A 271 -2.99 -2.21 -16.14
CA LEU A 271 -3.80 -1.00 -15.99
C LEU A 271 -3.57 -0.30 -14.63
N ASP A 272 -3.51 -1.07 -13.54
CA ASP A 272 -3.35 -0.52 -12.19
C ASP A 272 -1.96 0.09 -11.99
N TRP A 273 -0.93 -0.53 -12.58
CA TRP A 273 0.41 0.04 -12.59
C TRP A 273 0.44 1.39 -13.31
N ILE A 274 -0.19 1.48 -14.49
CA ILE A 274 -0.26 2.72 -15.28
C ILE A 274 -1.02 3.80 -14.50
N ARG A 275 -2.16 3.45 -13.92
CA ARG A 275 -2.96 4.37 -13.11
C ARG A 275 -2.19 4.89 -11.90
N CYS A 276 -1.46 4.03 -11.20
CA CYS A 276 -0.67 4.42 -10.06
C CYS A 276 0.54 5.27 -10.47
N TYR A 277 1.43 4.69 -11.25
CA TYR A 277 2.77 5.25 -11.46
C TYR A 277 2.87 6.28 -12.59
N ALA A 278 2.06 6.13 -13.65
CA ALA A 278 2.06 7.06 -14.75
C ALA A 278 0.95 8.12 -14.63
N GLN A 279 -0.26 7.72 -14.27
CA GLN A 279 -1.40 8.64 -14.17
C GLN A 279 -1.49 9.35 -12.80
N GLY A 280 -0.79 8.88 -11.78
CA GLY A 280 -0.79 9.51 -10.46
C GLY A 280 -2.12 9.34 -9.70
N ARG A 281 -2.89 8.28 -9.98
CA ARG A 281 -4.15 7.96 -9.29
C ARG A 281 -3.95 7.03 -8.12
N PHE A 282 -4.70 7.25 -7.07
CA PHE A 282 -4.85 6.27 -5.99
C PHE A 282 -5.43 4.98 -6.56
N THR A 283 -4.69 3.91 -6.46
CA THR A 283 -5.09 2.58 -6.90
C THR A 283 -4.26 1.53 -6.19
N TYR A 284 -4.81 0.34 -6.08
CA TYR A 284 -4.07 -0.80 -5.58
C TYR A 284 -3.17 -1.36 -6.69
N VAL A 285 -1.87 -1.35 -6.45
CA VAL A 285 -0.90 -2.01 -7.35
C VAL A 285 -0.53 -3.35 -6.74
N GLN A 286 -0.73 -4.39 -7.50
CA GLN A 286 -0.40 -5.75 -7.11
C GLN A 286 1.11 -5.92 -6.90
N GLU A 287 1.51 -6.19 -5.66
CA GLU A 287 2.90 -6.47 -5.28
C GLU A 287 3.10 -7.98 -5.12
N GLY A 288 3.67 -8.64 -6.13
CA GLY A 288 3.96 -10.06 -6.07
C GLY A 288 2.88 -10.94 -6.72
N LYS A 289 2.93 -12.28 -6.45
CA LYS A 289 1.98 -13.24 -7.02
C LYS A 289 0.77 -13.36 -6.08
N PRO A 290 -0.48 -13.09 -6.54
CA PRO A 290 -1.67 -13.29 -5.72
C PRO A 290 -1.77 -14.70 -5.16
N VAL A 291 -2.35 -14.83 -3.97
CA VAL A 291 -2.69 -16.15 -3.42
C VAL A 291 -3.71 -16.86 -4.29
N TRP A 292 -4.71 -16.11 -4.76
CA TRP A 292 -5.73 -16.60 -5.68
C TRP A 292 -5.65 -15.83 -7.00
N SER A 293 -4.78 -16.30 -7.91
CA SER A 293 -4.67 -15.77 -9.28
C SER A 293 -5.93 -16.05 -10.13
N GLU A 294 -6.81 -16.90 -9.64
CA GLU A 294 -8.08 -17.28 -10.24
C GLU A 294 -9.20 -16.25 -10.02
N TYR A 295 -8.99 -15.31 -9.09
CA TYR A 295 -9.97 -14.27 -8.80
C TYR A 295 -9.90 -13.13 -9.82
N ASP A 296 -11.05 -12.82 -10.42
CA ASP A 296 -11.24 -11.65 -11.28
C ASP A 296 -12.33 -10.76 -10.66
N ASP A 297 -11.94 -9.59 -10.18
CA ASP A 297 -12.84 -8.67 -9.48
C ASP A 297 -13.97 -8.14 -10.38
N HIS A 298 -13.76 -8.01 -11.69
CA HIS A 298 -14.79 -7.56 -12.63
C HIS A 298 -15.86 -8.62 -12.88
N LEU A 299 -15.49 -9.88 -12.84
CA LEU A 299 -16.39 -11.00 -13.08
C LEU A 299 -17.01 -11.53 -11.78
N MET A 300 -16.28 -11.47 -10.67
CA MET A 300 -16.62 -12.13 -9.41
C MET A 300 -17.07 -11.14 -8.31
N SER A 301 -17.30 -9.88 -8.64
CA SER A 301 -17.89 -8.93 -7.71
C SER A 301 -19.21 -8.36 -8.25
N GLY A 302 -20.13 -8.07 -7.34
CA GLY A 302 -21.44 -7.52 -7.71
C GLY A 302 -22.38 -7.46 -6.51
N ASP A 303 -23.58 -6.99 -6.75
CA ASP A 303 -24.61 -6.96 -5.73
C ASP A 303 -25.23 -8.35 -5.60
N VAL A 304 -25.18 -8.90 -4.39
CA VAL A 304 -25.79 -10.19 -4.04
C VAL A 304 -26.72 -10.01 -2.86
N ALA A 305 -27.90 -10.60 -2.95
CA ALA A 305 -28.90 -10.55 -1.90
C ALA A 305 -28.77 -11.73 -0.93
N PHE A 306 -29.07 -11.48 0.33
CA PHE A 306 -29.26 -12.51 1.35
C PHE A 306 -30.52 -13.33 1.03
N ASP A 307 -30.41 -14.65 1.10
CA ASP A 307 -31.51 -15.61 0.94
C ASP A 307 -31.88 -16.20 2.31
N PRO A 308 -33.04 -15.86 2.89
CA PRO A 308 -33.43 -16.32 4.21
C PRO A 308 -33.77 -17.82 4.25
N SER A 309 -33.80 -18.50 3.13
CA SER A 309 -34.03 -19.98 3.07
C SER A 309 -32.73 -20.78 3.21
N LEU A 310 -31.56 -20.12 3.18
CA LEU A 310 -30.27 -20.79 3.22
C LEU A 310 -29.51 -20.44 4.51
N PRO A 311 -28.72 -21.37 5.05
CA PRO A 311 -27.85 -21.08 6.18
C PRO A 311 -26.78 -20.07 5.78
N VAL A 312 -26.31 -19.26 6.76
CA VAL A 312 -25.17 -18.40 6.60
C VAL A 312 -23.93 -19.08 7.15
N HIS A 313 -22.94 -19.26 6.29
CA HIS A 313 -21.62 -19.73 6.67
C HIS A 313 -20.72 -18.56 7.04
N VAL A 314 -19.91 -18.71 8.09
CA VAL A 314 -18.99 -17.69 8.55
C VAL A 314 -17.60 -18.30 8.70
N GLY A 315 -16.61 -17.68 8.09
CA GLY A 315 -15.20 -18.03 8.29
C GLY A 315 -14.51 -17.00 9.18
N LEU A 316 -13.78 -17.45 10.19
CA LEU A 316 -13.15 -16.62 11.20
C LEU A 316 -11.61 -16.75 11.16
N ASP A 317 -10.92 -15.65 11.14
CA ASP A 317 -9.49 -15.56 11.47
C ASP A 317 -9.34 -14.83 12.80
N PHE A 318 -8.60 -15.43 13.75
CA PHE A 318 -8.40 -14.92 15.09
C PHE A 318 -7.06 -14.15 15.19
N GLY A 319 -6.96 -13.23 16.11
CA GLY A 319 -5.76 -12.44 16.37
C GLY A 319 -6.10 -11.00 16.76
N LEU A 320 -5.11 -10.11 16.75
CA LEU A 320 -5.31 -8.67 17.01
C LEU A 320 -5.96 -7.92 15.83
N THR A 321 -6.02 -8.55 14.67
CA THR A 321 -6.77 -8.06 13.52
C THR A 321 -7.78 -9.14 13.10
N PRO A 322 -8.81 -9.39 13.92
CA PRO A 322 -9.74 -10.45 13.66
C PRO A 322 -10.63 -10.12 12.45
N ALA A 323 -10.94 -11.16 11.68
CA ALA A 323 -11.79 -11.05 10.50
C ALA A 323 -12.86 -12.12 10.48
N ALA A 324 -14.06 -11.75 10.03
CA ALA A 324 -15.16 -12.66 9.73
C ALA A 324 -15.70 -12.42 8.33
N ILE A 325 -15.83 -13.48 7.55
CA ILE A 325 -16.41 -13.43 6.20
C ILE A 325 -17.68 -14.24 6.18
N PHE A 326 -18.79 -13.62 5.72
CA PHE A 326 -20.13 -14.20 5.73
C PHE A 326 -20.55 -14.54 4.31
N GLY A 327 -21.01 -15.77 4.09
CA GLY A 327 -21.42 -16.21 2.78
C GLY A 327 -22.52 -17.28 2.83
N GLN A 328 -23.20 -17.44 1.71
CA GLN A 328 -24.18 -18.49 1.48
C GLN A 328 -23.78 -19.36 0.30
N ARG A 329 -23.99 -20.66 0.43
CA ARG A 329 -23.84 -21.60 -0.66
C ARG A 329 -25.21 -21.91 -1.22
N HIS A 330 -25.45 -21.57 -2.46
CA HIS A 330 -26.70 -21.85 -3.16
C HIS A 330 -26.78 -23.33 -3.60
N PHE A 331 -27.97 -23.80 -3.87
CA PHE A 331 -28.25 -25.21 -4.25
C PHE A 331 -27.52 -25.65 -5.52
N ASP A 332 -27.24 -24.69 -6.42
CA ASP A 332 -26.50 -24.92 -7.66
C ASP A 332 -24.96 -24.92 -7.44
N GLY A 333 -24.52 -24.72 -6.21
CA GLY A 333 -23.11 -24.71 -5.82
C GLY A 333 -22.39 -23.36 -5.97
N GLN A 334 -23.11 -22.30 -6.32
CA GLN A 334 -22.56 -20.94 -6.31
C GLN A 334 -22.39 -20.43 -4.88
N TRP A 335 -21.23 -19.85 -4.58
CA TRP A 335 -20.99 -19.12 -3.35
C TRP A 335 -21.27 -17.64 -3.54
N ARG A 336 -21.99 -17.06 -2.61
CA ARG A 336 -22.25 -15.62 -2.50
C ARG A 336 -21.74 -15.13 -1.18
N VAL A 337 -20.67 -14.34 -1.20
CA VAL A 337 -20.17 -13.64 -0.02
C VAL A 337 -20.96 -12.36 0.16
N LEU A 338 -21.61 -12.23 1.30
CA LEU A 338 -22.60 -11.20 1.57
C LEU A 338 -22.03 -10.02 2.35
N HIS A 339 -21.12 -10.29 3.28
CA HIS A 339 -20.62 -9.31 4.23
C HIS A 339 -19.23 -9.66 4.74
N GLU A 340 -18.51 -8.65 5.22
CA GLU A 340 -17.24 -8.79 5.92
C GLU A 340 -17.25 -7.96 7.21
N LEU A 341 -16.69 -8.50 8.27
CA LEU A 341 -16.39 -7.79 9.52
C LEU A 341 -14.89 -7.89 9.76
N VAL A 342 -14.19 -6.79 9.62
CA VAL A 342 -12.73 -6.73 9.80
C VAL A 342 -12.42 -5.64 10.82
N MET A 343 -11.70 -6.01 11.87
CA MET A 343 -11.38 -5.11 12.95
C MET A 343 -9.87 -5.01 13.13
N PHE A 344 -9.42 -3.88 13.65
CA PHE A 344 -8.00 -3.60 13.82
C PHE A 344 -7.69 -3.32 15.28
N ASP A 345 -6.67 -4.00 15.80
CA ASP A 345 -6.14 -3.82 17.15
C ASP A 345 -7.22 -3.96 18.24
N ILE A 346 -8.03 -5.00 18.11
CA ILE A 346 -9.05 -5.36 19.13
C ILE A 346 -8.94 -6.83 19.55
N GLY A 347 -9.25 -7.07 20.82
CA GLY A 347 -9.32 -8.43 21.37
C GLY A 347 -10.58 -9.19 20.97
N LEU A 348 -10.51 -10.51 21.16
CA LEU A 348 -11.58 -11.47 20.84
C LEU A 348 -12.94 -11.10 21.49
N GLU A 349 -12.91 -10.55 22.71
CA GLU A 349 -14.12 -10.19 23.44
C GLU A 349 -14.96 -9.14 22.67
N ARG A 350 -14.34 -8.04 22.30
CA ARG A 350 -15.00 -6.97 21.54
C ARG A 350 -15.41 -7.44 20.15
N PHE A 351 -14.56 -8.22 19.50
CA PHE A 351 -14.86 -8.81 18.20
C PHE A 351 -16.07 -9.74 18.27
N GLY A 352 -16.13 -10.63 19.28
CA GLY A 352 -17.27 -11.54 19.47
C GLY A 352 -18.60 -10.83 19.68
N GLN A 353 -18.61 -9.72 20.42
CA GLN A 353 -19.80 -8.89 20.60
C GLN A 353 -20.28 -8.26 19.28
N MET A 354 -19.35 -7.78 18.46
CA MET A 354 -19.66 -7.22 17.14
C MET A 354 -20.13 -8.32 16.18
N LEU A 355 -19.52 -9.48 16.20
CA LEU A 355 -19.88 -10.62 15.38
C LEU A 355 -21.33 -11.06 15.63
N ILE A 356 -21.72 -11.21 16.91
CA ILE A 356 -23.10 -11.58 17.24
C ILE A 356 -24.08 -10.46 16.85
N GLY A 357 -23.72 -9.20 17.04
CA GLY A 357 -24.53 -8.05 16.61
C GLY A 357 -24.78 -8.05 15.11
N ASP A 358 -23.75 -8.29 14.28
CA ASP A 358 -23.89 -8.39 12.83
C ASP A 358 -24.74 -9.59 12.42
N LEU A 359 -24.54 -10.75 13.03
CA LEU A 359 -25.33 -11.95 12.74
C LEU A 359 -26.83 -11.73 13.05
N GLN A 360 -27.16 -11.17 14.20
CA GLN A 360 -28.54 -10.91 14.59
C GLN A 360 -29.22 -9.83 13.75
N SER A 361 -28.51 -8.78 13.39
CA SER A 361 -29.08 -7.65 12.67
C SER A 361 -29.19 -7.90 11.16
N ARG A 362 -28.19 -8.54 10.55
CA ARG A 362 -28.12 -8.74 9.09
C ARG A 362 -28.71 -10.08 8.64
N PHE A 363 -28.60 -11.11 9.47
CA PHE A 363 -28.96 -12.48 9.12
C PHE A 363 -29.85 -13.13 10.19
N PRO A 364 -31.00 -12.51 10.51
CA PRO A 364 -31.93 -13.05 11.52
C PRO A 364 -32.63 -14.32 11.02
N ASN A 365 -33.01 -15.15 11.96
CA ASN A 365 -33.90 -16.33 11.74
C ASN A 365 -33.35 -17.39 10.77
N VAL A 366 -32.05 -17.51 10.63
CA VAL A 366 -31.36 -18.53 9.83
C VAL A 366 -30.32 -19.26 10.66
N GLU A 367 -29.95 -20.46 10.24
CA GLU A 367 -28.86 -21.19 10.85
C GLU A 367 -27.50 -20.52 10.52
N TRP A 368 -26.64 -20.36 11.54
CA TRP A 368 -25.29 -19.87 11.40
C TRP A 368 -24.29 -21.02 11.53
N MET A 369 -23.55 -21.28 10.48
CA MET A 369 -22.50 -22.30 10.41
C MET A 369 -21.13 -21.63 10.51
N ILE A 370 -20.54 -21.60 11.70
CA ILE A 370 -19.35 -20.78 11.98
C ILE A 370 -18.10 -21.66 12.05
N TRP A 371 -17.09 -21.32 11.28
CA TRP A 371 -15.82 -22.03 11.16
C TRP A 371 -14.65 -21.08 11.44
N GLY A 372 -13.63 -21.56 12.16
CA GLY A 372 -12.47 -20.72 12.48
C GLY A 372 -11.15 -21.44 12.35
N ASP A 373 -10.08 -20.66 12.48
CA ASP A 373 -8.71 -21.17 12.53
C ASP A 373 -8.57 -22.20 13.64
N PRO A 374 -8.11 -23.45 13.36
CA PRO A 374 -7.79 -24.44 14.39
C PRO A 374 -6.79 -23.94 15.45
N ALA A 375 -5.96 -22.93 15.14
CA ALA A 375 -5.09 -22.32 16.13
C ALA A 375 -5.87 -21.66 17.29
N GLY A 376 -7.13 -21.27 17.07
CA GLY A 376 -8.04 -20.79 18.11
C GLY A 376 -8.42 -21.83 19.19
N MET A 377 -8.03 -23.09 19.03
CA MET A 377 -8.12 -24.14 20.06
C MET A 377 -7.01 -24.02 21.14
N LYS A 378 -5.98 -23.20 20.92
CA LYS A 378 -4.98 -22.91 21.94
C LYS A 378 -5.62 -22.07 23.05
N ARG A 379 -5.35 -22.45 24.29
CA ARG A 379 -5.79 -21.67 25.45
C ARG A 379 -5.01 -20.36 25.50
N ASP A 380 -5.71 -19.30 25.84
CA ASP A 380 -5.08 -18.03 26.17
C ASP A 380 -4.28 -18.19 27.47
N GLU A 381 -3.08 -17.63 27.54
CA GLU A 381 -2.19 -17.77 28.72
C GLU A 381 -2.73 -17.05 29.95
N ILE A 382 -3.66 -16.09 29.79
CA ILE A 382 -4.20 -15.28 30.88
C ILE A 382 -5.54 -15.84 31.35
N TYR A 383 -6.43 -16.24 30.43
CA TYR A 383 -7.81 -16.61 30.75
C TYR A 383 -8.07 -18.11 30.72
N GLU A 384 -7.09 -18.92 30.31
CA GLU A 384 -7.19 -20.37 30.16
C GLU A 384 -8.36 -20.89 29.27
N VAL A 385 -8.99 -19.99 28.51
CA VAL A 385 -10.15 -20.23 27.66
C VAL A 385 -9.75 -20.20 26.18
N THR A 386 -10.29 -21.09 25.36
CA THR A 386 -10.07 -21.05 23.92
C THR A 386 -10.96 -19.99 23.24
N ALA A 387 -10.59 -19.54 22.04
CA ALA A 387 -11.42 -18.62 21.25
C ALA A 387 -12.82 -19.24 20.98
N PHE A 388 -12.89 -20.53 20.75
CA PHE A 388 -14.14 -21.24 20.51
C PHE A 388 -15.00 -21.35 21.79
N ASP A 389 -14.39 -21.59 22.95
CA ASP A 389 -15.11 -21.61 24.23
C ASP A 389 -15.70 -20.23 24.54
N TYR A 390 -14.95 -19.17 24.29
CA TYR A 390 -15.45 -17.80 24.47
C TYR A 390 -16.65 -17.54 23.55
N LEU A 391 -16.55 -17.82 22.25
CA LEU A 391 -17.67 -17.63 21.30
C LEU A 391 -18.90 -18.45 21.72
N LYS A 392 -18.70 -19.62 22.28
CA LYS A 392 -19.79 -20.44 22.82
C LYS A 392 -20.52 -19.76 23.98
N THR A 393 -19.83 -19.01 24.83
CA THR A 393 -20.46 -18.22 25.93
C THR A 393 -21.39 -17.13 25.38
N LEU A 394 -21.14 -16.66 24.16
CA LEU A 394 -21.99 -15.72 23.43
C LEU A 394 -23.15 -16.40 22.69
N GLY A 395 -23.29 -17.72 22.79
CA GLY A 395 -24.28 -18.50 22.05
C GLY A 395 -23.88 -18.84 20.62
N LEU A 396 -22.66 -18.55 20.21
CA LEU A 396 -22.15 -18.84 18.86
C LEU A 396 -21.48 -20.22 18.82
N GLN A 397 -22.04 -21.15 18.03
CA GLN A 397 -21.53 -22.54 17.88
C GLN A 397 -20.42 -22.57 16.82
N ALA A 398 -19.29 -21.90 17.11
CA ALA A 398 -18.12 -21.91 16.23
C ALA A 398 -17.34 -23.24 16.37
N ARG A 399 -16.80 -23.73 15.25
CA ARG A 399 -16.04 -24.99 15.18
C ARG A 399 -14.72 -24.75 14.45
N PRO A 400 -13.63 -25.45 14.82
CA PRO A 400 -12.40 -25.39 14.04
C PRO A 400 -12.63 -26.08 12.69
N THR A 401 -11.95 -25.59 11.66
CA THR A 401 -11.90 -26.25 10.35
C THR A 401 -11.10 -27.57 10.46
N ALA A 402 -11.32 -28.48 9.51
CA ALA A 402 -10.70 -29.82 9.52
C ALA A 402 -9.17 -29.79 9.36
N SER A 403 -8.62 -28.71 8.85
CA SER A 403 -7.17 -28.55 8.63
C SER A 403 -6.77 -27.09 8.77
N ASN A 404 -5.56 -26.85 9.29
CA ASN A 404 -4.89 -25.56 9.26
C ASN A 404 -3.82 -25.51 8.15
N GLU A 405 -3.69 -26.54 7.34
CA GLU A 405 -2.71 -26.57 6.27
C GLU A 405 -3.05 -25.52 5.21
N TRP A 406 -2.08 -24.63 4.97
CA TRP A 406 -2.27 -23.48 4.09
C TRP A 406 -2.63 -23.88 2.66
N LYS A 407 -2.00 -24.93 2.11
CA LYS A 407 -2.29 -25.42 0.76
C LYS A 407 -3.73 -25.89 0.61
N VAL A 408 -4.24 -26.67 1.59
CA VAL A 408 -5.62 -27.16 1.60
C VAL A 408 -6.61 -25.98 1.64
N ARG A 409 -6.32 -24.97 2.46
CA ARG A 409 -7.13 -23.76 2.58
C ARG A 409 -7.12 -22.93 1.30
N ARG A 410 -5.95 -22.78 0.67
CA ARG A 410 -5.79 -22.09 -0.62
C ARG A 410 -6.63 -22.78 -1.73
N GLU A 411 -6.53 -24.10 -1.84
CA GLU A 411 -7.28 -24.86 -2.85
C GLU A 411 -8.79 -24.82 -2.59
N ALA A 412 -9.23 -24.89 -1.33
CA ALA A 412 -10.65 -24.70 -0.99
C ALA A 412 -11.16 -23.32 -1.42
N GLY A 413 -10.35 -22.27 -1.23
CA GLY A 413 -10.69 -20.91 -1.68
C GLY A 413 -10.73 -20.77 -3.21
N ALA A 414 -9.86 -21.45 -3.93
CA ALA A 414 -9.82 -21.40 -5.40
C ALA A 414 -10.96 -22.17 -6.07
N ALA A 415 -11.43 -23.24 -5.44
CA ALA A 415 -12.41 -24.16 -6.04
C ALA A 415 -13.68 -23.46 -6.60
N PRO A 416 -14.35 -22.55 -5.87
CA PRO A 416 -15.52 -21.86 -6.42
C PRO A 416 -15.15 -20.83 -7.50
N MET A 417 -13.91 -20.30 -7.51
CA MET A 417 -13.47 -19.33 -8.52
C MET A 417 -13.28 -20.01 -9.89
N MET A 418 -12.82 -21.27 -9.89
CA MET A 418 -12.51 -22.02 -11.11
C MET A 418 -13.72 -22.64 -11.79
N ARG A 419 -14.90 -22.64 -11.18
CA ARG A 419 -16.10 -23.25 -11.76
C ARG A 419 -17.09 -22.22 -12.26
N LEU A 420 -17.84 -22.59 -13.29
CA LEU A 420 -19.00 -21.85 -13.76
C LEU A 420 -20.29 -22.54 -13.28
N VAL A 421 -21.23 -21.74 -12.80
CA VAL A 421 -22.55 -22.15 -12.39
C VAL A 421 -23.55 -21.41 -13.24
N ARG A 422 -24.26 -22.15 -14.15
CA ARG A 422 -25.21 -21.57 -15.11
C ARG A 422 -24.61 -20.42 -15.94
N GLY A 423 -23.34 -20.55 -16.36
CA GLY A 423 -22.64 -19.54 -17.15
C GLY A 423 -22.13 -18.34 -16.35
N LYS A 424 -22.26 -18.34 -15.02
CA LYS A 424 -21.74 -17.31 -14.12
C LYS A 424 -20.61 -17.88 -13.24
N PRO A 425 -19.70 -17.06 -12.71
CA PRO A 425 -18.69 -17.52 -11.77
C PRO A 425 -19.31 -18.27 -10.59
N GLY A 426 -18.64 -19.30 -10.11
CA GLY A 426 -19.06 -20.05 -8.93
C GLY A 426 -18.84 -19.32 -7.60
N LEU A 427 -18.14 -18.18 -7.63
CA LEU A 427 -17.99 -17.22 -6.53
C LEU A 427 -18.47 -15.84 -6.97
N ILE A 428 -19.31 -15.21 -6.16
CA ILE A 428 -19.64 -13.78 -6.27
C ILE A 428 -19.45 -13.13 -4.90
N VAL A 429 -18.67 -12.07 -4.84
CA VAL A 429 -18.42 -11.28 -3.64
C VAL A 429 -19.21 -9.98 -3.72
N HIS A 430 -19.96 -9.64 -2.67
CA HIS A 430 -20.73 -8.40 -2.64
C HIS A 430 -19.83 -7.18 -2.80
N SER A 431 -20.27 -6.22 -3.59
CA SER A 431 -19.52 -4.98 -3.92
C SER A 431 -19.04 -4.19 -2.69
N ALA A 432 -19.79 -4.27 -1.57
CA ALA A 432 -19.44 -3.64 -0.30
C ALA A 432 -18.31 -4.34 0.48
N CYS A 433 -17.94 -5.60 0.16
CA CYS A 433 -16.86 -6.34 0.81
C CYS A 433 -15.49 -5.88 0.26
N LYS A 434 -15.11 -4.66 0.54
CA LYS A 434 -13.93 -4.00 -0.06
C LYS A 434 -12.61 -4.62 0.39
N GLN A 435 -12.49 -5.01 1.66
CA GLN A 435 -11.27 -5.59 2.23
C GLN A 435 -11.03 -6.99 1.68
N LEU A 436 -12.07 -7.81 1.59
CA LEU A 436 -11.98 -9.13 1.00
C LEU A 436 -11.66 -9.04 -0.49
N ARG A 437 -12.36 -8.22 -1.26
CA ARG A 437 -12.11 -8.02 -2.70
C ARG A 437 -10.66 -7.60 -2.94
N LYS A 438 -10.15 -6.65 -2.16
CA LYS A 438 -8.75 -6.24 -2.19
C LYS A 438 -7.80 -7.40 -1.84
N SER A 439 -8.12 -8.19 -0.82
CA SER A 439 -7.36 -9.37 -0.42
C SER A 439 -7.26 -10.38 -1.58
N LEU A 440 -8.38 -10.72 -2.19
CA LEU A 440 -8.48 -11.69 -3.29
C LEU A 440 -7.82 -11.19 -4.58
N ALA A 441 -7.95 -9.90 -4.90
CA ALA A 441 -7.35 -9.27 -6.07
C ALA A 441 -5.81 -9.12 -5.99
N GLY A 442 -5.18 -9.62 -4.92
CA GLY A 442 -3.72 -9.68 -4.76
C GLY A 442 -3.17 -8.91 -3.57
N GLY A 443 -4.02 -8.30 -2.71
CA GLY A 443 -3.61 -7.78 -1.41
C GLY A 443 -2.97 -8.85 -0.54
N TYR A 444 -3.47 -10.07 -0.62
CA TYR A 444 -2.85 -11.26 -0.07
C TYR A 444 -2.03 -11.96 -1.16
N HIS A 445 -0.70 -11.90 -1.04
CA HIS A 445 0.22 -12.32 -2.09
C HIS A 445 1.48 -12.96 -1.56
N PHE A 446 2.20 -13.67 -2.44
CA PHE A 446 3.55 -14.18 -2.21
C PHE A 446 4.57 -13.08 -2.52
N LYS A 447 5.45 -12.78 -1.57
CA LYS A 447 6.56 -11.86 -1.83
C LYS A 447 7.52 -12.43 -2.85
N ARG A 448 7.95 -11.58 -3.80
CA ARG A 448 9.02 -11.88 -4.74
C ARG A 448 10.35 -11.96 -3.99
N VAL A 449 11.12 -13.00 -4.27
CA VAL A 449 12.51 -13.14 -3.80
C VAL A 449 13.41 -12.70 -4.93
N ALA A 450 14.27 -11.70 -4.68
CA ALA A 450 15.28 -11.28 -5.65
C ALA A 450 16.27 -12.45 -5.87
N VAL A 451 16.30 -12.99 -7.08
CA VAL A 451 17.29 -13.99 -7.50
C VAL A 451 18.05 -13.40 -8.68
N GLY A 452 19.37 -13.43 -8.63
CA GLY A 452 20.22 -13.14 -9.79
C GLY A 452 19.94 -14.16 -10.90
N ALA A 453 19.93 -13.68 -12.16
CA ALA A 453 19.78 -14.44 -13.38
C ALA A 453 18.39 -15.11 -13.64
N GLY A 454 17.43 -14.32 -14.11
CA GLY A 454 16.47 -14.79 -15.13
C GLY A 454 15.19 -15.48 -14.67
N TYR A 455 15.03 -15.90 -13.42
CA TYR A 455 13.80 -16.53 -12.94
C TYR A 455 13.17 -15.77 -11.77
N GLU A 456 11.87 -15.44 -11.90
CA GLU A 456 11.08 -14.92 -10.79
C GLU A 456 10.80 -16.04 -9.79
N ARG A 457 11.33 -15.91 -8.57
CA ARG A 457 11.03 -16.80 -7.47
C ARG A 457 10.22 -16.06 -6.41
N PHE A 458 9.17 -16.71 -5.95
CA PHE A 458 8.32 -16.23 -4.85
C PHE A 458 8.60 -17.05 -3.60
N LYS A 459 8.31 -16.49 -2.43
CA LYS A 459 8.32 -17.23 -1.18
C LYS A 459 7.27 -18.35 -1.25
N ASP A 460 7.55 -19.48 -0.60
CA ASP A 460 6.64 -20.64 -0.55
C ASP A 460 5.37 -20.36 0.28
N MET A 461 5.45 -19.40 1.20
CA MET A 461 4.33 -18.94 2.01
C MET A 461 3.98 -17.48 1.68
N PRO A 462 2.68 -17.15 1.66
CA PRO A 462 2.27 -15.78 1.37
C PRO A 462 2.68 -14.83 2.48
N ASN A 463 2.76 -13.55 2.11
CA ASN A 463 3.10 -12.49 3.05
C ASN A 463 1.96 -12.24 4.03
N LYS A 464 2.24 -12.32 5.32
CA LYS A 464 1.29 -11.89 6.35
C LYS A 464 1.26 -10.36 6.40
N ASN A 465 0.13 -9.81 6.02
CA ASN A 465 -0.17 -8.38 6.02
C ASN A 465 -1.64 -8.14 6.40
N MET A 466 -2.11 -6.91 6.35
CA MET A 466 -3.50 -6.58 6.71
C MET A 466 -4.52 -7.34 5.86
N SER A 467 -4.25 -7.51 4.56
CA SER A 467 -5.14 -8.25 3.65
C SER A 467 -5.15 -9.77 3.90
N SER A 468 -4.11 -10.31 4.55
CA SER A 468 -4.04 -11.75 4.83
C SER A 468 -5.14 -12.23 5.78
N HIS A 469 -5.58 -11.39 6.72
CA HIS A 469 -6.63 -11.77 7.69
C HIS A 469 -7.98 -12.03 7.00
N CYS A 470 -8.39 -11.15 6.07
CA CYS A 470 -9.59 -11.38 5.26
C CYS A 470 -9.45 -12.61 4.37
N GLY A 471 -8.28 -12.80 3.75
CA GLY A 471 -7.99 -13.96 2.91
C GLY A 471 -8.00 -15.27 3.69
N ASP A 472 -7.42 -15.28 4.90
CA ASP A 472 -7.44 -16.45 5.76
C ASP A 472 -8.87 -16.77 6.24
N ALA A 473 -9.64 -15.76 6.68
CA ALA A 473 -11.05 -15.94 7.06
C ALA A 473 -11.89 -16.48 5.87
N TYR A 474 -11.67 -15.97 4.65
CA TYR A 474 -12.28 -16.51 3.43
C TYR A 474 -11.89 -17.98 3.21
N GLY A 475 -10.61 -18.30 3.36
CA GLY A 475 -10.13 -19.67 3.27
C GLY A 475 -10.82 -20.62 4.27
N TYR A 476 -11.02 -20.17 5.52
CA TYR A 476 -11.76 -20.95 6.53
C TYR A 476 -13.24 -21.05 6.21
N LEU A 477 -13.86 -20.02 5.64
CA LEU A 477 -15.24 -20.07 5.13
C LEU A 477 -15.41 -21.18 4.09
N MET A 478 -14.55 -21.22 3.08
CA MET A 478 -14.63 -22.19 1.99
C MET A 478 -14.32 -23.60 2.48
N LEU A 479 -13.31 -23.76 3.32
CA LEU A 479 -12.92 -25.04 3.89
C LEU A 479 -14.02 -25.60 4.79
N GLY A 480 -14.59 -24.79 5.70
CA GLY A 480 -15.70 -25.15 6.56
C GLY A 480 -16.99 -25.44 5.79
N GLY A 481 -17.26 -24.67 4.73
CA GLY A 481 -18.39 -24.88 3.81
C GLY A 481 -18.27 -26.10 2.90
N GLY A 482 -17.15 -26.87 3.00
CA GLY A 482 -17.01 -28.20 2.38
C GLY A 482 -16.35 -28.21 1.00
N GLU A 483 -15.73 -27.13 0.55
CA GLU A 483 -15.04 -27.07 -0.76
C GLU A 483 -13.80 -27.99 -0.84
N HIS A 484 -13.26 -28.46 0.29
CA HIS A 484 -12.13 -29.40 0.34
C HIS A 484 -12.51 -30.87 0.18
N ARG A 485 -13.79 -31.21 0.30
CA ARG A 485 -14.24 -32.65 0.32
C ARG A 485 -13.89 -33.39 -0.97
N SER A 486 -13.81 -32.68 -2.10
CA SER A 486 -13.34 -33.23 -3.37
C SER A 486 -11.84 -33.49 -3.42
N LEU A 487 -11.04 -32.77 -2.60
CA LEU A 487 -9.58 -32.91 -2.55
C LEU A 487 -9.10 -34.02 -1.62
N THR A 488 -9.86 -34.31 -0.57
CA THR A 488 -9.49 -35.33 0.46
C THR A 488 -10.14 -36.69 0.27
N ARG A 489 -11.19 -36.77 -0.54
CA ARG A 489 -11.85 -38.03 -0.91
C ARG A 489 -11.76 -38.16 -2.43
N GLY A 490 -10.77 -38.87 -2.92
CA GLY A 490 -10.62 -39.14 -4.35
C GLY A 490 -11.90 -39.74 -4.94
N GLY A 491 -12.71 -38.89 -5.54
CA GLY A 491 -13.96 -39.26 -6.19
C GLY A 491 -15.20 -38.55 -5.66
N TYR A 492 -15.87 -37.86 -6.55
CA TYR A 492 -17.22 -37.37 -6.36
C TYR A 492 -18.13 -38.51 -5.93
N THR A 493 -18.48 -38.64 -4.67
CA THR A 493 -19.68 -39.36 -4.25
C THR A 493 -20.76 -38.32 -4.08
N ALA A 494 -21.61 -38.20 -5.10
CA ALA A 494 -22.90 -37.54 -5.00
C ALA A 494 -23.73 -38.25 -3.91
N ARG A 495 -23.68 -37.71 -2.69
CA ARG A 495 -24.62 -38.00 -1.63
C ARG A 495 -25.07 -36.67 -1.02
N ASP A 496 -25.89 -35.99 -1.79
CA ASP A 496 -26.96 -35.13 -1.30
C ASP A 496 -28.00 -35.01 -2.42
N GLY A 497 -29.05 -35.75 -2.24
CA GLY A 497 -30.45 -35.60 -2.61
C GLY A 497 -30.83 -35.01 -3.97
N GLY A 498 -30.15 -35.34 -5.04
CA GLY A 498 -30.64 -35.12 -6.38
C GLY A 498 -30.55 -36.42 -7.19
N LYS A 499 -31.66 -37.19 -7.33
CA LYS A 499 -31.74 -38.24 -8.34
C LYS A 499 -31.46 -37.60 -9.69
N VAL A 500 -30.29 -37.87 -10.25
CA VAL A 500 -30.07 -37.63 -11.69
C VAL A 500 -30.99 -38.59 -12.43
N HIS A 501 -32.08 -38.08 -12.98
CA HIS A 501 -32.84 -38.78 -14.01
C HIS A 501 -31.95 -38.79 -15.26
N VAL A 502 -31.26 -39.90 -15.48
CA VAL A 502 -30.70 -40.20 -16.80
C VAL A 502 -31.91 -40.49 -17.67
N ALA A 503 -32.20 -39.62 -18.62
CA ALA A 503 -33.12 -39.98 -19.69
C ALA A 503 -32.51 -41.17 -20.44
N ASN A 504 -33.17 -42.33 -20.44
CA ASN A 504 -32.87 -43.41 -21.37
C ASN A 504 -33.08 -42.85 -22.78
N SER A 505 -32.03 -42.48 -23.45
CA SER A 505 -32.08 -42.30 -24.90
C SER A 505 -31.67 -43.61 -25.54
N ASP A 506 -32.62 -44.30 -26.16
CA ASP A 506 -32.37 -45.41 -27.05
C ASP A 506 -31.65 -44.96 -28.30
N PHE A 507 -30.47 -44.37 -28.14
CA PHE A 507 -29.62 -44.01 -29.26
C PHE A 507 -28.48 -45.02 -29.35
N ASP A 508 -28.67 -45.98 -30.25
CA ASP A 508 -27.60 -46.92 -30.63
C ASP A 508 -26.65 -46.25 -31.61
N VAL A 509 -25.39 -46.10 -31.21
CA VAL A 509 -24.33 -45.36 -31.93
C VAL A 509 -23.72 -46.29 -33.01
N PHE A 510 -24.21 -47.52 -33.21
CA PHE A 510 -23.62 -48.51 -34.13
C PHE A 510 -24.60 -49.08 -35.17
N THR A 511 -25.59 -48.31 -35.61
CA THR A 511 -26.30 -48.61 -36.86
C THR A 511 -26.27 -47.45 -37.81
#